data_986e55215692e109af8306163ceb1419
#
_entry.id   986e55215692e109af8306163ceb1419
#
_cell.length_a   1.000
_cell.length_b   1.000
_cell.length_c   1.000
_cell.angle_alpha   90.00
_cell.angle_beta   90.00
_cell.angle_gamma   90.00
#
_symmetry.space_group_name_H-M   'P 1'
#
loop_
_entity.id
_entity.type
_entity.pdbx_description
1 polymer ?
#
loop_
_entity_poly.entity_id
_entity_poly.type
_entity_poly.pdbx_seq_one_letter_code
_entity_poly.pdbx_strand_id
1 'polypeptide(L)'
;MTKHKKMKKNIKRNFFEILIILLAFLIINNQDKIKNLFNQNNNQNQNDYINTNNDLLKVHYLDVGQGDSIFIELPNNETMLIDAAESYQSENIINYLKNLNYQKIDYVIGTHPHTDHIGGLKDIINTFEIGKIYMPKVVSTTKTYESLLMTIKDKNLKINTAKAGTSIIDIDTLKINILAPNNSTYTELNNYSVVTKITYGTTKFLFMGDAEKLSENEIKEDVTADVIKIGHHGSNTSSSIDFIKKVNAKYGIISVGLNNKYNLPKEEIITNWENSGTKIYLTSINGTITASSDGTNIKIESEK
;
A
#
# COMPACT_ATOMS: atom_id res chain seq x y z
N MET A 1 73.14 3.78 41.85
CA MET A 1 72.33 3.78 40.56
C MET A 1 70.85 4.11 40.76
N THR A 2 70.39 4.81 41.74
CA THR A 2 69.00 4.95 42.13
C THR A 2 68.37 6.35 41.92
N LYS A 3 69.14 7.43 41.90
CA LYS A 3 68.62 8.81 41.76
C LYS A 3 68.28 9.18 40.30
N HIS A 4 69.06 8.75 39.30
CA HIS A 4 68.86 9.09 37.89
C HIS A 4 67.64 8.39 37.22
N LYS A 5 67.30 7.18 37.70
CA LYS A 5 66.09 6.45 37.18
C LYS A 5 64.77 7.08 37.66
N LYS A 6 64.76 7.60 38.91
CA LYS A 6 63.60 8.27 39.51
C LYS A 6 63.29 9.61 38.84
N MET A 7 64.31 10.37 38.44
CA MET A 7 64.23 11.67 37.83
C MET A 7 63.71 11.54 36.39
N LYS A 8 64.16 10.56 35.59
CA LYS A 8 63.63 10.29 34.23
C LYS A 8 62.18 9.82 34.25
N LYS A 9 61.76 9.11 35.29
CA LYS A 9 60.36 8.64 35.44
C LYS A 9 59.42 9.81 35.76
N ASN A 10 59.78 10.77 36.51
CA ASN A 10 59.00 11.96 36.84
C ASN A 10 58.92 12.94 35.65
N ILE A 11 59.98 13.10 34.89
CA ILE A 11 59.96 13.95 33.66
C ILE A 11 59.01 13.38 32.63
N LYS A 12 58.97 12.05 32.42
CA LYS A 12 58.01 11.41 31.49
C LYS A 12 56.57 11.55 31.96
N ARG A 13 56.32 11.46 33.29
CA ARG A 13 54.99 11.61 33.87
C ARG A 13 54.49 13.05 33.71
N ASN A 14 55.32 14.04 34.02
CA ASN A 14 54.95 15.44 33.87
C ASN A 14 54.74 15.84 32.38
N PHE A 15 55.51 15.25 31.47
CA PHE A 15 55.30 15.48 30.04
C PHE A 15 53.96 14.91 29.55
N PHE A 16 53.59 13.74 30.09
CA PHE A 16 52.31 13.11 29.73
C PHE A 16 51.10 13.89 30.31
N GLU A 17 51.22 14.41 31.52
CA GLU A 17 50.20 15.26 32.17
C GLU A 17 50.05 16.60 31.41
N ILE A 18 51.15 17.23 30.98
CA ILE A 18 51.09 18.46 30.15
C ILE A 18 50.45 18.18 28.77
N LEU A 19 50.72 17.02 28.16
CA LEU A 19 50.14 16.65 26.89
C LEU A 19 48.63 16.44 27.01
N ILE A 20 48.14 15.83 28.11
CA ILE A 20 46.70 15.66 28.37
C ILE A 20 46.01 17.01 28.55
N ILE A 21 46.63 17.94 29.28
CA ILE A 21 46.11 19.28 29.51
C ILE A 21 46.02 20.05 28.17
N LEU A 22 47.05 19.95 27.32
CA LEU A 22 47.04 20.57 25.99
C LEU A 22 45.97 19.98 25.06
N LEU A 23 45.80 18.68 25.11
CA LEU A 23 44.72 17.99 24.35
C LEU A 23 43.34 18.40 24.85
N ALA A 24 43.13 18.47 26.18
CA ALA A 24 41.87 18.96 26.74
C ALA A 24 41.60 20.41 26.38
N PHE A 25 42.60 21.27 26.37
CA PHE A 25 42.48 22.67 25.97
C PHE A 25 42.16 22.82 24.45
N LEU A 26 42.73 21.98 23.59
CA LEU A 26 42.41 21.93 22.17
C LEU A 26 40.99 21.43 21.93
N ILE A 27 40.49 20.46 22.71
CA ILE A 27 39.12 19.97 22.62
C ILE A 27 38.15 21.05 23.09
N ILE A 28 38.41 21.73 24.17
CA ILE A 28 37.56 22.81 24.73
C ILE A 28 37.48 23.99 23.76
N ASN A 29 38.60 24.43 23.19
CA ASN A 29 38.62 25.56 22.25
C ASN A 29 38.06 25.22 20.83
N ASN A 30 37.85 23.97 20.52
CA ASN A 30 37.28 23.53 19.25
C ASN A 30 35.92 22.81 19.41
N GLN A 31 35.26 22.95 20.57
CA GLN A 31 33.96 22.27 20.83
C GLN A 31 32.94 22.55 19.77
N ASP A 32 32.82 23.79 19.28
CA ASP A 32 31.86 24.15 18.26
C ASP A 32 32.21 23.57 16.88
N LYS A 33 33.50 23.48 16.54
CA LYS A 33 33.93 22.78 15.29
C LYS A 33 33.71 21.29 15.38
N ILE A 34 33.96 20.69 16.53
CA ILE A 34 33.75 19.26 16.78
C ILE A 34 32.27 18.95 16.78
N LYS A 35 31.42 19.76 17.44
CA LYS A 35 29.96 19.63 17.38
C LYS A 35 29.42 19.79 15.94
N ASN A 36 29.93 20.75 15.18
CA ASN A 36 29.51 20.96 13.79
C ASN A 36 29.92 19.78 12.88
N LEU A 37 31.10 19.19 13.10
CA LEU A 37 31.53 17.98 12.38
C LEU A 37 30.70 16.74 12.75
N PHE A 38 30.34 16.58 14.03
CA PHE A 38 29.44 15.51 14.46
C PHE A 38 28.01 15.72 13.96
N ASN A 39 27.51 16.97 13.94
CA ASN A 39 26.19 17.28 13.42
C ASN A 39 26.13 17.18 11.88
N GLN A 40 27.19 17.55 11.16
CA GLN A 40 27.26 17.32 9.70
C GLN A 40 27.33 15.84 9.35
N ASN A 41 28.11 15.03 10.06
CA ASN A 41 28.16 13.58 9.85
C ASN A 41 26.86 12.88 10.25
N ASN A 42 26.20 13.32 11.32
CA ASN A 42 24.89 12.77 11.70
C ASN A 42 23.78 13.19 10.71
N ASN A 43 23.81 14.41 10.20
CA ASN A 43 22.85 14.86 9.19
C ASN A 43 23.10 14.20 7.81
N GLN A 44 24.36 13.96 7.40
CA GLN A 44 24.64 13.16 6.21
C GLN A 44 24.22 11.71 6.38
N ASN A 45 24.57 11.08 7.52
CA ASN A 45 24.15 9.69 7.78
C ASN A 45 22.62 9.55 7.97
N GLN A 46 21.91 10.54 8.55
CA GLN A 46 20.45 10.52 8.59
C GLN A 46 19.84 10.78 7.21
N ASN A 47 20.40 11.66 6.40
CA ASN A 47 19.92 11.88 5.04
C ASN A 47 20.22 10.69 4.11
N ASP A 48 21.35 10.02 4.25
CA ASP A 48 21.70 8.83 3.47
C ASP A 48 20.93 7.58 3.95
N TYR A 49 20.51 7.48 5.23
CA TYR A 49 19.63 6.40 5.72
C TYR A 49 18.14 6.67 5.45
N ILE A 50 17.73 7.92 5.22
CA ILE A 50 16.35 8.29 4.89
C ILE A 50 16.07 8.15 3.37
N ASN A 51 17.08 8.07 2.51
CA ASN A 51 16.92 8.21 1.06
C ASN A 51 17.09 6.92 0.22
N THR A 52 16.94 5.72 0.77
CA THR A 52 17.14 4.51 -0.04
C THR A 52 15.96 3.55 -0.16
N ASN A 53 14.81 3.78 0.51
CA ASN A 53 13.64 2.89 0.37
C ASN A 53 12.25 3.57 0.44
N ASN A 54 12.15 4.89 0.62
CA ASN A 54 10.87 5.55 0.93
C ASN A 54 10.16 6.23 -0.26
N ASP A 55 10.75 6.20 -1.45
CA ASP A 55 10.15 6.83 -2.64
C ASP A 55 9.42 5.83 -3.55
N LEU A 56 9.22 4.59 -3.11
CA LEU A 56 8.53 3.58 -3.91
C LEU A 56 7.08 3.47 -3.50
N LEU A 57 6.19 3.54 -4.48
CA LEU A 57 4.86 2.98 -4.36
C LEU A 57 4.95 1.47 -4.53
N LYS A 58 4.50 0.69 -3.55
CA LYS A 58 4.40 -0.77 -3.67
C LYS A 58 2.96 -1.22 -3.46
N VAL A 59 2.47 -2.02 -4.37
CA VAL A 59 1.11 -2.56 -4.37
C VAL A 59 1.20 -4.07 -4.28
N HIS A 60 0.76 -4.64 -3.17
CA HIS A 60 0.74 -6.08 -2.89
C HIS A 60 -0.67 -6.62 -3.12
N TYR A 61 -0.85 -7.39 -4.18
CA TYR A 61 -2.08 -8.13 -4.44
C TYR A 61 -1.94 -9.51 -3.77
N LEU A 62 -2.57 -9.66 -2.61
CA LEU A 62 -2.37 -10.82 -1.76
C LEU A 62 -3.07 -12.07 -2.32
N ASP A 63 -2.40 -13.23 -2.26
CA ASP A 63 -3.04 -14.52 -2.52
C ASP A 63 -3.90 -14.92 -1.31
N VAL A 64 -5.15 -14.53 -1.36
CA VAL A 64 -6.18 -14.82 -0.33
C VAL A 64 -7.19 -15.86 -0.78
N GLY A 65 -6.86 -16.62 -1.84
CA GLY A 65 -7.84 -17.47 -2.50
C GLY A 65 -8.87 -16.63 -3.27
N GLN A 66 -10.17 -16.96 -3.11
CA GLN A 66 -11.22 -16.18 -3.75
C GLN A 66 -11.51 -14.91 -2.95
N GLY A 67 -11.44 -13.76 -3.61
CA GLY A 67 -11.67 -12.44 -3.01
C GLY A 67 -10.52 -11.47 -3.25
N ASP A 68 -10.67 -10.27 -2.74
CA ASP A 68 -9.67 -9.21 -2.86
C ASP A 68 -9.05 -8.84 -1.51
N SER A 69 -7.74 -8.69 -1.49
CA SER A 69 -7.03 -7.96 -0.45
C SER A 69 -5.78 -7.34 -1.07
N ILE A 70 -5.68 -6.03 -1.03
CA ILE A 70 -4.58 -5.31 -1.66
C ILE A 70 -3.98 -4.35 -0.64
N PHE A 71 -2.72 -4.60 -0.26
CA PHE A 71 -1.99 -3.71 0.63
C PHE A 71 -1.06 -2.80 -0.17
N ILE A 72 -1.00 -1.52 0.19
CA ILE A 72 -0.26 -0.50 -0.55
C ILE A 72 0.63 0.28 0.41
N GLU A 73 1.93 0.24 0.14
CA GLU A 73 2.92 1.12 0.74
C GLU A 73 3.03 2.37 -0.13
N LEU A 74 2.64 3.51 0.41
CA LEU A 74 2.65 4.79 -0.32
C LEU A 74 4.02 5.48 -0.18
N PRO A 75 4.47 6.24 -1.21
CA PRO A 75 5.78 6.89 -1.17
C PRO A 75 5.90 8.00 -0.11
N ASN A 76 4.81 8.43 0.50
CA ASN A 76 4.78 9.37 1.62
C ASN A 76 4.81 8.68 3.00
N ASN A 77 5.14 7.38 3.07
CA ASN A 77 5.16 6.53 4.27
C ASN A 77 3.78 6.26 4.90
N GLU A 78 2.70 6.60 4.22
CA GLU A 78 1.37 6.16 4.61
C GLU A 78 1.04 4.80 3.98
N THR A 79 0.03 4.13 4.51
CA THR A 79 -0.38 2.81 4.06
C THR A 79 -1.86 2.78 3.72
N MET A 80 -2.22 1.93 2.75
CA MET A 80 -3.61 1.72 2.37
C MET A 80 -3.90 0.23 2.26
N LEU A 81 -5.08 -0.18 2.71
CA LEU A 81 -5.62 -1.52 2.48
C LEU A 81 -6.94 -1.39 1.71
N ILE A 82 -7.03 -2.02 0.56
CA ILE A 82 -8.28 -2.16 -0.20
C ILE A 82 -8.76 -3.59 -0.03
N ASP A 83 -9.89 -3.76 0.63
CA ASP A 83 -10.54 -5.03 0.98
C ASP A 83 -9.66 -5.96 1.85
N ALA A 84 -10.28 -6.99 2.42
CA ALA A 84 -9.63 -7.97 3.29
C ALA A 84 -10.22 -9.38 3.14
N ALA A 85 -10.66 -9.71 1.94
CA ALA A 85 -11.14 -11.03 1.57
C ALA A 85 -12.25 -11.60 2.49
N GLU A 86 -12.44 -12.91 2.46
CA GLU A 86 -13.30 -13.65 3.38
C GLU A 86 -12.69 -13.65 4.79
N SER A 87 -13.53 -13.76 5.82
CA SER A 87 -13.10 -13.67 7.23
C SER A 87 -12.07 -14.73 7.63
N TYR A 88 -12.10 -15.93 7.03
CA TYR A 88 -11.12 -16.98 7.32
C TYR A 88 -9.71 -16.67 6.80
N GLN A 89 -9.55 -15.65 5.96
CA GLN A 89 -8.26 -15.17 5.47
C GLN A 89 -7.68 -14.03 6.33
N SER A 90 -8.44 -13.48 7.28
CA SER A 90 -8.02 -12.33 8.06
C SER A 90 -6.68 -12.56 8.79
N GLU A 91 -6.47 -13.75 9.35
CA GLU A 91 -5.21 -14.09 10.03
C GLU A 91 -4.01 -14.09 9.07
N ASN A 92 -4.16 -14.61 7.86
CA ASN A 92 -3.11 -14.60 6.84
C ASN A 92 -2.73 -13.16 6.45
N ILE A 93 -3.73 -12.31 6.24
CA ILE A 93 -3.52 -10.88 5.92
C ILE A 93 -2.84 -10.17 7.10
N ILE A 94 -3.31 -10.39 8.33
CA ILE A 94 -2.71 -9.80 9.54
C ILE A 94 -1.24 -10.21 9.68
N ASN A 95 -0.93 -11.49 9.49
CA ASN A 95 0.43 -12.00 9.58
C ASN A 95 1.32 -11.43 8.47
N TYR A 96 0.80 -11.30 7.25
CA TYR A 96 1.52 -10.66 6.14
C TYR A 96 1.92 -9.21 6.49
N LEU A 97 0.97 -8.40 6.95
CA LEU A 97 1.22 -7.00 7.33
C LEU A 97 2.18 -6.89 8.54
N LYS A 98 2.05 -7.77 9.53
CA LYS A 98 2.98 -7.82 10.68
C LYS A 98 4.39 -8.21 10.27
N ASN A 99 4.56 -9.13 9.31
CA ASN A 99 5.87 -9.51 8.78
C ASN A 99 6.54 -8.35 8.02
N LEU A 100 5.75 -7.43 7.47
CA LEU A 100 6.24 -6.16 6.93
C LEU A 100 6.46 -5.08 8.02
N ASN A 101 6.28 -5.43 9.32
CA ASN A 101 6.44 -4.56 10.49
C ASN A 101 5.42 -3.41 10.61
N TYR A 102 4.27 -3.49 9.94
CA TYR A 102 3.22 -2.49 10.09
C TYR A 102 2.41 -2.69 11.37
N GLN A 103 2.04 -1.59 12.04
CA GLN A 103 1.18 -1.53 13.21
C GLN A 103 -0.05 -0.62 12.96
N LYS A 104 -0.02 0.13 11.87
CA LYS A 104 -1.03 1.11 11.48
C LYS A 104 -1.37 0.95 10.00
N ILE A 105 -2.64 1.21 9.67
CA ILE A 105 -3.13 1.35 8.29
C ILE A 105 -3.79 2.73 8.20
N ASP A 106 -3.22 3.64 7.40
CA ASP A 106 -3.70 5.02 7.33
C ASP A 106 -5.03 5.15 6.59
N TYR A 107 -5.23 4.31 5.56
CA TYR A 107 -6.45 4.30 4.77
C TYR A 107 -6.94 2.87 4.58
N VAL A 108 -8.20 2.62 4.91
CA VAL A 108 -8.91 1.36 4.61
C VAL A 108 -10.04 1.66 3.65
N ILE A 109 -10.11 0.91 2.56
CA ILE A 109 -11.21 0.97 1.59
C ILE A 109 -11.94 -0.37 1.62
N GLY A 110 -13.24 -0.37 1.97
CA GLY A 110 -14.14 -1.48 1.70
C GLY A 110 -14.89 -1.19 0.41
N THR A 111 -14.61 -1.95 -0.65
CA THR A 111 -15.12 -1.61 -2.00
C THR A 111 -16.63 -1.77 -2.10
N HIS A 112 -17.16 -2.88 -1.63
CA HIS A 112 -18.60 -3.18 -1.62
C HIS A 112 -18.91 -4.27 -0.59
N PRO A 113 -20.20 -4.52 -0.22
CA PRO A 113 -20.53 -5.30 0.98
C PRO A 113 -20.51 -6.82 0.82
N HIS A 114 -19.84 -7.40 -0.19
CA HIS A 114 -19.69 -8.84 -0.31
C HIS A 114 -18.62 -9.38 0.65
N THR A 115 -18.79 -10.63 1.10
CA THR A 115 -17.95 -11.24 2.14
C THR A 115 -16.53 -11.49 1.68
N ASP A 116 -16.32 -11.80 0.43
CA ASP A 116 -15.00 -12.00 -0.19
C ASP A 116 -14.22 -10.69 -0.43
N HIS A 117 -14.77 -9.57 0.03
CA HIS A 117 -14.12 -8.25 0.06
C HIS A 117 -13.99 -7.71 1.48
N ILE A 118 -15.10 -7.66 2.24
CA ILE A 118 -15.10 -7.02 3.56
C ILE A 118 -15.02 -8.01 4.72
N GLY A 119 -14.95 -9.32 4.45
CA GLY A 119 -15.05 -10.37 5.47
C GLY A 119 -14.00 -10.26 6.57
N GLY A 120 -12.76 -9.99 6.21
CA GLY A 120 -11.64 -9.85 7.14
C GLY A 120 -11.49 -8.46 7.75
N LEU A 121 -12.18 -7.41 7.25
CA LEU A 121 -11.98 -6.03 7.70
C LEU A 121 -12.23 -5.84 9.20
N LYS A 122 -13.18 -6.56 9.78
CA LYS A 122 -13.44 -6.54 11.23
C LYS A 122 -12.19 -6.89 12.03
N ASP A 123 -11.48 -7.94 11.65
CA ASP A 123 -10.32 -8.44 12.37
C ASP A 123 -9.11 -7.55 12.14
N ILE A 124 -8.98 -6.99 10.93
CA ILE A 124 -8.00 -5.95 10.60
C ILE A 124 -8.18 -4.72 11.50
N ILE A 125 -9.41 -4.19 11.61
CA ILE A 125 -9.73 -3.02 12.42
C ILE A 125 -9.51 -3.29 13.92
N ASN A 126 -9.68 -4.53 14.36
CA ASN A 126 -9.40 -4.91 15.75
C ASN A 126 -7.91 -5.02 16.04
N THR A 127 -7.09 -5.31 15.04
CA THR A 127 -5.67 -5.64 15.18
C THR A 127 -4.76 -4.44 14.98
N PHE A 128 -5.05 -3.58 14.03
CA PHE A 128 -4.20 -2.44 13.63
C PHE A 128 -4.81 -1.12 14.11
N GLU A 129 -3.95 -0.12 14.28
CA GLU A 129 -4.40 1.27 14.35
C GLU A 129 -4.92 1.69 12.98
N ILE A 130 -6.13 2.24 12.91
CA ILE A 130 -6.77 2.63 11.65
C ILE A 130 -6.91 4.17 11.60
N GLY A 131 -6.44 4.75 10.50
CA GLY A 131 -6.59 6.17 10.23
C GLY A 131 -7.99 6.51 9.71
N LYS A 132 -8.22 6.37 8.42
CA LYS A 132 -9.51 6.71 7.77
C LYS A 132 -10.09 5.49 7.08
N ILE A 133 -11.42 5.34 7.17
CA ILE A 133 -12.16 4.28 6.46
C ILE A 133 -13.00 4.95 5.37
N TYR A 134 -12.98 4.37 4.17
CA TYR A 134 -13.78 4.76 3.03
C TYR A 134 -14.64 3.58 2.59
N MET A 135 -15.94 3.78 2.49
CA MET A 135 -16.90 2.78 2.00
C MET A 135 -18.01 3.47 1.21
N PRO A 136 -18.64 2.79 0.25
CA PRO A 136 -19.78 3.34 -0.47
C PRO A 136 -20.98 3.46 0.47
N LYS A 137 -21.89 4.39 0.16
CA LYS A 137 -23.17 4.46 0.87
C LYS A 137 -24.11 3.39 0.32
N VAL A 138 -24.12 2.23 0.95
CA VAL A 138 -24.91 1.07 0.56
C VAL A 138 -25.61 0.48 1.78
N VAL A 139 -26.71 -0.22 1.56
CA VAL A 139 -27.40 -1.02 2.58
C VAL A 139 -27.20 -2.50 2.28
N SER A 140 -26.72 -3.24 3.26
CA SER A 140 -26.63 -4.71 3.19
C SER A 140 -27.12 -5.30 4.52
N THR A 141 -27.83 -6.40 4.44
CA THR A 141 -28.39 -7.12 5.60
C THR A 141 -27.56 -8.34 6.00
N THR A 142 -26.35 -8.47 5.44
CA THR A 142 -25.47 -9.58 5.78
C THR A 142 -24.88 -9.39 7.18
N LYS A 143 -24.71 -10.50 7.92
CA LYS A 143 -24.07 -10.49 9.23
C LYS A 143 -22.64 -9.94 9.20
N THR A 144 -21.93 -10.18 8.12
CA THR A 144 -20.58 -9.67 7.89
C THR A 144 -20.56 -8.13 7.86
N TYR A 145 -21.48 -7.54 7.07
CA TYR A 145 -21.58 -6.09 6.97
C TYR A 145 -22.02 -5.45 8.29
N GLU A 146 -23.04 -6.02 8.95
CA GLU A 146 -23.50 -5.55 10.26
C GLU A 146 -22.37 -5.61 11.29
N SER A 147 -21.66 -6.74 11.39
CA SER A 147 -20.53 -6.92 12.32
C SER A 147 -19.40 -5.93 12.07
N LEU A 148 -19.09 -5.64 10.79
CA LEU A 148 -18.11 -4.62 10.42
C LEU A 148 -18.54 -3.23 10.90
N LEU A 149 -19.79 -2.82 10.63
CA LEU A 149 -20.31 -1.53 11.08
C LEU A 149 -20.30 -1.37 12.61
N MET A 150 -20.64 -2.44 13.34
CA MET A 150 -20.57 -2.45 14.80
C MET A 150 -19.12 -2.26 15.27
N THR A 151 -18.17 -2.98 14.68
CA THR A 151 -16.74 -2.84 15.03
C THR A 151 -16.22 -1.44 14.78
N ILE A 152 -16.55 -0.83 13.64
CA ILE A 152 -16.18 0.55 13.31
C ILE A 152 -16.73 1.53 14.36
N LYS A 153 -18.00 1.34 14.75
CA LYS A 153 -18.64 2.14 15.80
C LYS A 153 -17.97 1.96 17.16
N ASP A 154 -17.72 0.71 17.59
CA ASP A 154 -17.13 0.39 18.89
C ASP A 154 -15.69 0.93 19.04
N LYS A 155 -14.97 1.03 17.91
CA LYS A 155 -13.64 1.66 17.83
C LYS A 155 -13.70 3.19 17.70
N ASN A 156 -14.90 3.80 17.74
CA ASN A 156 -15.10 5.25 17.52
C ASN A 156 -14.54 5.76 16.18
N LEU A 157 -14.44 4.89 15.19
CA LEU A 157 -14.02 5.24 13.84
C LEU A 157 -15.21 5.78 13.02
N LYS A 158 -14.90 6.52 11.94
CA LYS A 158 -15.91 7.10 11.04
C LYS A 158 -15.72 6.56 9.63
N ILE A 159 -16.84 6.28 8.97
CA ILE A 159 -16.85 5.94 7.55
C ILE A 159 -16.94 7.24 6.74
N ASN A 160 -15.96 7.48 5.90
CA ASN A 160 -16.01 8.50 4.86
C ASN A 160 -16.73 7.91 3.65
N THR A 161 -17.75 8.59 3.15
CA THR A 161 -18.48 8.10 1.97
C THR A 161 -17.58 8.13 0.75
N ALA A 162 -17.31 6.95 0.20
CA ALA A 162 -16.60 6.77 -1.06
C ALA A 162 -17.58 6.93 -2.23
N LYS A 163 -17.30 7.87 -3.13
CA LYS A 163 -18.06 8.12 -4.37
C LYS A 163 -17.16 8.80 -5.40
N ALA A 164 -17.56 8.76 -6.66
CA ALA A 164 -16.88 9.49 -7.74
C ALA A 164 -16.59 10.94 -7.35
N GLY A 165 -15.38 11.41 -7.67
CA GLY A 165 -14.91 12.75 -7.37
C GLY A 165 -14.35 12.93 -5.95
N THR A 166 -14.31 11.87 -5.11
CA THR A 166 -13.61 11.93 -3.81
C THR A 166 -12.10 11.82 -4.02
N SER A 167 -11.33 12.80 -3.52
CA SER A 167 -9.87 12.72 -3.45
C SER A 167 -9.44 12.31 -2.05
N ILE A 168 -8.62 11.26 -1.95
CA ILE A 168 -8.04 10.77 -0.69
C ILE A 168 -6.72 11.48 -0.41
N ILE A 169 -5.86 11.56 -1.44
CA ILE A 169 -4.58 12.27 -1.46
C ILE A 169 -4.50 13.07 -2.76
N ASP A 170 -4.05 14.32 -2.66
CA ASP A 170 -3.77 15.18 -3.81
C ASP A 170 -2.54 16.05 -3.49
N ILE A 171 -1.36 15.47 -3.71
CA ILE A 171 -0.08 16.16 -3.62
C ILE A 171 0.67 16.01 -4.95
N ASP A 172 1.63 16.88 -5.22
CA ASP A 172 2.25 17.07 -6.55
C ASP A 172 2.58 15.75 -7.28
N THR A 173 3.18 14.80 -6.60
CA THR A 173 3.64 13.55 -7.20
C THR A 173 2.72 12.36 -6.94
N LEU A 174 1.80 12.44 -5.95
CA LEU A 174 0.92 11.34 -5.55
C LEU A 174 -0.53 11.81 -5.50
N LYS A 175 -1.39 11.18 -6.30
CA LYS A 175 -2.83 11.43 -6.29
C LYS A 175 -3.58 10.12 -6.12
N ILE A 176 -4.57 10.11 -5.22
CA ILE A 176 -5.46 8.98 -4.99
C ILE A 176 -6.88 9.46 -5.09
N ASN A 177 -7.59 9.03 -6.12
CA ASN A 177 -8.93 9.46 -6.43
C ASN A 177 -9.89 8.28 -6.52
N ILE A 178 -11.13 8.47 -6.05
CA ILE A 178 -12.23 7.53 -6.22
C ILE A 178 -13.01 7.93 -7.47
N LEU A 179 -13.16 6.99 -8.42
CA LEU A 179 -13.82 7.18 -9.72
C LEU A 179 -15.23 6.61 -9.77
N ALA A 180 -15.57 5.69 -8.85
CA ALA A 180 -16.90 5.10 -8.68
C ALA A 180 -17.13 4.77 -7.19
N PRO A 181 -18.40 4.60 -6.74
CA PRO A 181 -19.64 4.61 -7.54
C PRO A 181 -20.06 6.02 -7.99
N ASN A 182 -20.71 6.09 -9.15
CA ASN A 182 -21.19 7.36 -9.74
C ASN A 182 -22.64 7.65 -9.40
N ASN A 183 -23.44 6.63 -9.11
CA ASN A 183 -24.83 6.76 -8.69
C ASN A 183 -25.02 6.43 -7.21
N SER A 184 -26.13 6.88 -6.64
CA SER A 184 -26.48 6.65 -5.24
C SER A 184 -27.13 5.29 -4.99
N THR A 185 -27.65 4.63 -6.03
CA THR A 185 -28.37 3.36 -5.95
C THR A 185 -28.09 2.50 -7.15
N TYR A 186 -27.88 1.20 -6.88
CA TYR A 186 -27.72 0.15 -7.88
C TYR A 186 -28.53 -1.07 -7.51
N THR A 187 -28.98 -1.84 -8.49
CA THR A 187 -29.64 -3.13 -8.27
C THR A 187 -28.64 -4.18 -7.78
N GLU A 188 -27.48 -4.24 -8.45
CA GLU A 188 -26.42 -5.19 -8.15
C GLU A 188 -25.39 -4.55 -7.21
N LEU A 189 -25.06 -5.26 -6.10
CA LEU A 189 -24.15 -4.77 -5.08
C LEU A 189 -22.73 -4.53 -5.61
N ASN A 190 -22.31 -5.29 -6.61
CA ASN A 190 -21.01 -5.11 -7.27
C ASN A 190 -20.82 -3.69 -7.85
N ASN A 191 -21.87 -3.08 -8.35
CA ASN A 191 -21.80 -1.73 -8.92
C ASN A 191 -21.67 -0.61 -7.88
N TYR A 192 -21.74 -0.93 -6.58
CA TYR A 192 -21.30 -0.01 -5.52
C TYR A 192 -19.78 -0.03 -5.29
N SER A 193 -19.03 -0.89 -5.99
CA SER A 193 -17.58 -1.00 -5.85
C SER A 193 -16.89 0.35 -5.93
N VAL A 194 -16.07 0.61 -4.92
CA VAL A 194 -15.20 1.78 -4.88
C VAL A 194 -14.07 1.57 -5.86
N VAL A 195 -14.17 2.18 -7.04
CA VAL A 195 -13.09 2.18 -8.02
C VAL A 195 -12.07 3.25 -7.62
N THR A 196 -10.84 2.83 -7.35
CA THR A 196 -9.77 3.72 -6.90
C THR A 196 -8.68 3.82 -7.96
N LYS A 197 -8.22 5.04 -8.23
CA LYS A 197 -7.07 5.30 -9.10
C LYS A 197 -5.95 5.95 -8.30
N ILE A 198 -4.75 5.38 -8.39
CA ILE A 198 -3.52 5.96 -7.86
C ILE A 198 -2.67 6.42 -9.03
N THR A 199 -2.23 7.68 -8.99
CA THR A 199 -1.23 8.23 -9.90
C THR A 199 -0.01 8.60 -9.07
N TYR A 200 1.15 8.04 -9.42
CA TYR A 200 2.42 8.38 -8.80
C TYR A 200 3.42 8.76 -9.90
N GLY A 201 3.83 10.03 -9.92
CA GLY A 201 4.60 10.58 -11.03
C GLY A 201 3.85 10.38 -12.36
N THR A 202 4.42 9.58 -13.26
CA THR A 202 3.81 9.22 -14.55
C THR A 202 3.11 7.86 -14.54
N THR A 203 3.27 7.06 -13.47
CA THR A 203 2.69 5.71 -13.35
C THR A 203 1.28 5.75 -12.77
N LYS A 204 0.43 4.85 -13.24
CA LYS A 204 -1.00 4.81 -12.92
C LYS A 204 -1.44 3.40 -12.55
N PHE A 205 -2.18 3.28 -11.45
CA PHE A 205 -2.76 2.04 -10.95
C PHE A 205 -4.28 2.21 -10.83
N LEU A 206 -5.04 1.23 -11.31
CA LEU A 206 -6.50 1.23 -11.25
C LEU A 206 -6.99 -0.03 -10.52
N PHE A 207 -7.87 0.16 -9.53
CA PHE A 207 -8.44 -0.89 -8.70
C PHE A 207 -9.95 -0.89 -8.88
N MET A 208 -10.49 -1.95 -9.49
CA MET A 208 -11.89 -2.00 -9.90
C MET A 208 -12.83 -2.56 -8.83
N GLY A 209 -12.31 -3.23 -7.77
CA GLY A 209 -13.15 -4.10 -6.95
C GLY A 209 -13.92 -5.07 -7.86
N ASP A 210 -15.24 -5.14 -7.70
CA ASP A 210 -16.12 -5.95 -8.54
C ASP A 210 -17.02 -5.10 -9.45
N ALA A 211 -16.60 -3.87 -9.74
CA ALA A 211 -17.32 -2.99 -10.66
C ALA A 211 -17.62 -3.71 -11.98
N GLU A 212 -18.90 -3.69 -12.38
CA GLU A 212 -19.39 -4.33 -13.59
C GLU A 212 -19.45 -3.31 -14.74
N LYS A 213 -19.82 -3.78 -15.95
CA LYS A 213 -19.91 -2.98 -17.17
C LYS A 213 -20.78 -1.72 -17.01
N LEU A 214 -21.80 -1.77 -16.13
CA LEU A 214 -22.60 -0.59 -15.81
C LEU A 214 -21.74 0.49 -15.17
N SER A 215 -21.02 0.14 -14.10
CA SER A 215 -20.13 1.05 -13.40
C SER A 215 -18.98 1.54 -14.30
N GLU A 216 -18.36 0.63 -15.10
CA GLU A 216 -17.34 1.00 -16.09
C GLU A 216 -17.82 2.11 -17.06
N ASN A 217 -19.06 2.02 -17.52
CA ASN A 217 -19.65 2.99 -18.45
C ASN A 217 -20.00 4.33 -17.80
N GLU A 218 -20.22 4.34 -16.49
CA GLU A 218 -20.57 5.55 -15.73
C GLU A 218 -19.36 6.41 -15.39
N ILE A 219 -18.15 5.83 -15.31
CA ILE A 219 -16.92 6.57 -15.02
C ILE A 219 -16.64 7.58 -16.15
N LYS A 220 -16.54 8.86 -15.77
CA LYS A 220 -16.29 9.97 -16.70
C LYS A 220 -14.82 10.40 -16.73
N GLU A 221 -14.11 10.09 -15.66
CA GLU A 221 -12.72 10.44 -15.45
C GLU A 221 -11.79 9.58 -16.32
N ASP A 222 -10.53 9.97 -16.42
CA ASP A 222 -9.48 9.20 -17.08
C ASP A 222 -9.24 7.87 -16.35
N VAL A 223 -9.52 6.76 -17.05
CA VAL A 223 -9.31 5.39 -16.55
C VAL A 223 -8.01 4.76 -17.06
N THR A 224 -7.17 5.50 -17.83
CA THR A 224 -5.88 4.97 -18.28
C THR A 224 -5.03 4.51 -17.10
N ALA A 225 -4.41 3.33 -17.22
CA ALA A 225 -3.59 2.77 -16.15
C ALA A 225 -2.48 1.88 -16.73
N ASP A 226 -1.32 1.86 -16.07
CA ASP A 226 -0.23 0.91 -16.39
C ASP A 226 -0.51 -0.46 -15.78
N VAL A 227 -1.08 -0.47 -14.56
CA VAL A 227 -1.48 -1.68 -13.83
C VAL A 227 -2.95 -1.59 -13.47
N ILE A 228 -3.71 -2.62 -13.77
CA ILE A 228 -5.11 -2.74 -13.35
C ILE A 228 -5.33 -3.98 -12.49
N LYS A 229 -6.02 -3.84 -11.34
CA LYS A 229 -6.74 -4.95 -10.72
C LYS A 229 -8.03 -5.15 -11.52
N ILE A 230 -8.08 -6.20 -12.30
CA ILE A 230 -9.22 -6.50 -13.16
C ILE A 230 -10.47 -6.75 -12.32
N GLY A 231 -11.58 -6.17 -12.77
CA GLY A 231 -12.84 -6.19 -12.05
C GLY A 231 -13.43 -7.60 -11.89
N HIS A 232 -14.10 -7.81 -10.76
CA HIS A 232 -14.94 -8.97 -10.45
C HIS A 232 -14.23 -10.31 -10.74
N HIS A 233 -12.97 -10.42 -10.29
CA HIS A 233 -12.13 -11.64 -10.40
C HIS A 233 -12.04 -12.21 -11.82
N GLY A 234 -12.18 -11.36 -12.85
CA GLY A 234 -12.22 -11.78 -14.24
C GLY A 234 -13.57 -12.36 -14.71
N SER A 235 -14.68 -11.94 -14.07
CA SER A 235 -16.04 -12.26 -14.51
C SER A 235 -16.38 -11.58 -15.82
N ASN A 236 -17.23 -12.23 -16.63
CA ASN A 236 -17.75 -11.64 -17.86
C ASN A 236 -18.84 -10.57 -17.65
N THR A 237 -19.21 -10.28 -16.40
CA THR A 237 -20.05 -9.13 -16.07
C THR A 237 -19.28 -7.82 -16.08
N SER A 238 -17.93 -7.88 -16.01
CA SER A 238 -17.00 -6.75 -16.08
C SER A 238 -16.14 -6.79 -17.35
N SER A 239 -15.18 -5.87 -17.47
CA SER A 239 -14.17 -5.85 -18.54
C SER A 239 -14.77 -5.77 -19.94
N SER A 240 -15.63 -4.76 -20.18
CA SER A 240 -16.14 -4.50 -21.51
C SER A 240 -14.99 -4.15 -22.48
N ILE A 241 -15.11 -4.55 -23.74
CA ILE A 241 -14.08 -4.30 -24.78
C ILE A 241 -13.70 -2.82 -24.87
N ASP A 242 -14.70 -1.93 -24.78
CA ASP A 242 -14.46 -0.49 -24.83
C ASP A 242 -13.74 0.02 -23.58
N PHE A 243 -14.03 -0.56 -22.40
CA PHE A 243 -13.33 -0.25 -21.17
C PHE A 243 -11.88 -0.72 -21.24
N ILE A 244 -11.62 -1.96 -21.68
CA ILE A 244 -10.27 -2.51 -21.86
C ILE A 244 -9.43 -1.58 -22.74
N LYS A 245 -9.98 -1.14 -23.89
CA LYS A 245 -9.30 -0.19 -24.80
C LYS A 245 -9.01 1.17 -24.14
N LYS A 246 -9.94 1.68 -23.33
CA LYS A 246 -9.76 2.97 -22.62
C LYS A 246 -8.69 2.88 -21.54
N VAL A 247 -8.66 1.78 -20.80
CA VAL A 247 -7.65 1.57 -19.74
C VAL A 247 -6.27 1.39 -20.35
N ASN A 248 -6.13 0.60 -21.41
CA ASN A 248 -4.89 0.36 -22.13
C ASN A 248 -3.74 -0.06 -21.21
N ALA A 249 -3.99 -0.99 -20.29
CA ALA A 249 -3.05 -1.39 -19.26
C ALA A 249 -1.94 -2.27 -19.81
N LYS A 250 -0.74 -2.08 -19.28
CA LYS A 250 0.42 -2.95 -19.55
C LYS A 250 0.35 -4.25 -18.73
N TYR A 251 -0.17 -4.18 -17.51
CA TYR A 251 -0.28 -5.30 -16.59
C TYR A 251 -1.69 -5.40 -16.02
N GLY A 252 -2.26 -6.60 -16.05
CA GLY A 252 -3.55 -6.92 -15.45
C GLY A 252 -3.40 -7.95 -14.34
N ILE A 253 -3.89 -7.65 -13.15
CA ILE A 253 -3.89 -8.56 -12.02
C ILE A 253 -5.29 -9.06 -11.77
N ILE A 254 -5.45 -10.36 -11.65
CA ILE A 254 -6.71 -11.03 -11.28
C ILE A 254 -6.50 -11.72 -9.94
N SER A 255 -7.13 -11.18 -8.89
CA SER A 255 -7.23 -11.87 -7.60
C SER A 255 -8.32 -12.93 -7.71
N VAL A 256 -7.95 -14.19 -7.58
CA VAL A 256 -8.87 -15.32 -7.79
C VAL A 256 -8.34 -16.57 -7.12
N GLY A 257 -9.23 -17.38 -6.55
CA GLY A 257 -8.88 -18.67 -5.97
C GLY A 257 -8.76 -19.79 -7.01
N LEU A 258 -7.83 -20.71 -6.77
CA LEU A 258 -7.73 -21.92 -7.58
C LEU A 258 -8.98 -22.79 -7.38
N ASN A 259 -9.54 -23.33 -8.48
CA ASN A 259 -10.73 -24.19 -8.46
C ASN A 259 -11.94 -23.57 -7.72
N ASN A 260 -12.12 -22.25 -7.85
CA ASN A 260 -13.24 -21.55 -7.21
C ASN A 260 -14.59 -21.97 -7.79
N LYS A 261 -15.63 -21.95 -6.96
CA LYS A 261 -17.00 -22.41 -7.31
C LYS A 261 -17.68 -21.56 -8.41
N TYR A 262 -17.12 -20.39 -8.74
CA TYR A 262 -17.68 -19.47 -9.73
C TYR A 262 -17.13 -19.70 -11.15
N ASN A 263 -16.15 -20.61 -11.28
CA ASN A 263 -15.42 -20.84 -12.53
C ASN A 263 -14.83 -19.53 -13.09
N LEU A 264 -14.15 -18.76 -12.22
CA LEU A 264 -13.43 -17.54 -12.57
C LEU A 264 -11.92 -17.80 -12.56
N PRO A 265 -11.15 -17.03 -13.34
CA PRO A 265 -11.59 -16.06 -14.33
C PRO A 265 -12.21 -16.72 -15.56
N LYS A 266 -13.03 -15.98 -16.32
CA LYS A 266 -13.52 -16.46 -17.62
C LYS A 266 -12.40 -16.34 -18.64
N GLU A 267 -12.19 -17.40 -19.44
CA GLU A 267 -11.16 -17.44 -20.46
C GLU A 267 -11.27 -16.29 -21.47
N GLU A 268 -12.50 -15.96 -21.86
CA GLU A 268 -12.76 -14.83 -22.74
C GLU A 268 -12.26 -13.49 -22.19
N ILE A 269 -12.31 -13.28 -20.86
CA ILE A 269 -11.84 -12.05 -20.24
C ILE A 269 -10.30 -11.99 -20.26
N ILE A 270 -9.63 -13.10 -19.94
CA ILE A 270 -8.17 -13.20 -20.08
C ILE A 270 -7.78 -12.89 -21.53
N THR A 271 -8.38 -13.58 -22.49
CA THR A 271 -8.10 -13.42 -23.92
C THR A 271 -8.32 -11.97 -24.38
N ASN A 272 -9.39 -11.31 -23.93
CA ASN A 272 -9.68 -9.93 -24.32
C ASN A 272 -8.61 -8.95 -23.82
N TRP A 273 -8.13 -9.12 -22.59
CA TRP A 273 -7.05 -8.32 -22.03
C TRP A 273 -5.72 -8.59 -22.75
N GLU A 274 -5.37 -9.87 -22.97
CA GLU A 274 -4.13 -10.25 -23.68
C GLU A 274 -4.13 -9.74 -25.12
N ASN A 275 -5.26 -9.81 -25.83
CA ASN A 275 -5.41 -9.25 -27.18
C ASN A 275 -5.25 -7.71 -27.21
N SER A 276 -5.46 -7.02 -26.08
CA SER A 276 -5.16 -5.59 -25.96
C SER A 276 -3.70 -5.28 -25.67
N GLY A 277 -2.86 -6.32 -25.49
CA GLY A 277 -1.42 -6.18 -25.15
C GLY A 277 -1.15 -6.22 -23.65
N THR A 278 -2.14 -6.51 -22.82
CA THR A 278 -2.00 -6.58 -21.36
C THR A 278 -1.41 -7.92 -20.94
N LYS A 279 -0.33 -7.90 -20.16
CA LYS A 279 0.21 -9.12 -19.54
C LYS A 279 -0.57 -9.44 -18.28
N ILE A 280 -1.16 -10.64 -18.22
CA ILE A 280 -2.03 -11.08 -17.12
C ILE A 280 -1.23 -11.86 -16.06
N TYR A 281 -1.54 -11.60 -14.79
CA TYR A 281 -1.08 -12.33 -13.63
C TYR A 281 -2.30 -12.73 -12.78
N LEU A 282 -2.29 -13.98 -12.27
CA LEU A 282 -3.35 -14.51 -11.42
C LEU A 282 -2.77 -14.86 -10.04
N THR A 283 -3.39 -14.42 -8.96
CA THR A 283 -2.93 -14.77 -7.60
C THR A 283 -2.93 -16.28 -7.35
N SER A 284 -3.90 -17.01 -7.91
CA SER A 284 -3.98 -18.49 -7.83
C SER A 284 -2.80 -19.23 -8.45
N ILE A 285 -2.08 -18.60 -9.37
CA ILE A 285 -0.93 -19.19 -10.08
C ILE A 285 0.38 -18.60 -9.55
N ASN A 286 0.41 -17.27 -9.41
CA ASN A 286 1.61 -16.50 -9.13
C ASN A 286 1.85 -16.28 -7.62
N GLY A 287 0.93 -16.70 -6.75
CA GLY A 287 0.95 -16.32 -5.33
C GLY A 287 0.69 -14.82 -5.15
N THR A 288 1.19 -14.25 -4.08
CA THR A 288 1.14 -12.79 -3.89
C THR A 288 1.96 -12.10 -4.98
N ILE A 289 1.37 -11.06 -5.60
CA ILE A 289 1.98 -10.30 -6.68
C ILE A 289 2.27 -8.90 -6.16
N THR A 290 3.50 -8.41 -6.34
CA THR A 290 3.89 -7.06 -5.93
C THR A 290 4.25 -6.23 -7.16
N ALA A 291 3.58 -5.10 -7.32
CA ALA A 291 3.92 -4.08 -8.31
C ALA A 291 4.60 -2.91 -7.60
N SER A 292 5.83 -2.60 -7.96
CA SER A 292 6.60 -1.48 -7.41
C SER A 292 6.80 -0.40 -8.45
N SER A 293 6.66 0.88 -8.06
CA SER A 293 6.90 2.03 -8.93
C SER A 293 7.77 3.08 -8.26
N ASP A 294 8.70 3.63 -9.02
CA ASP A 294 9.52 4.81 -8.66
C ASP A 294 8.90 6.14 -9.17
N GLY A 295 7.66 6.10 -9.65
CA GLY A 295 6.96 7.22 -10.29
C GLY A 295 7.19 7.33 -11.79
N THR A 296 8.10 6.53 -12.36
CA THR A 296 8.42 6.51 -13.81
C THR A 296 8.38 5.10 -14.37
N ASN A 297 8.94 4.14 -13.64
CA ASN A 297 9.05 2.74 -14.03
C ASN A 297 8.22 1.86 -13.11
N ILE A 298 7.75 0.73 -13.65
CA ILE A 298 7.02 -0.28 -12.89
C ILE A 298 7.74 -1.61 -13.01
N LYS A 299 7.95 -2.28 -11.89
CA LYS A 299 8.44 -3.64 -11.77
C LYS A 299 7.35 -4.53 -11.18
N ILE A 300 7.10 -5.69 -11.78
CA ILE A 300 6.19 -6.71 -11.25
C ILE A 300 7.02 -7.89 -10.76
N GLU A 301 6.75 -8.32 -9.54
CA GLU A 301 7.33 -9.50 -8.91
C GLU A 301 6.20 -10.39 -8.40
N SER A 302 6.41 -11.70 -8.36
CA SER A 302 5.45 -12.65 -7.84
C SER A 302 6.14 -13.65 -6.92
N GLU A 303 5.38 -14.22 -6.00
CA GLU A 303 5.88 -15.16 -5.00
C GLU A 303 6.24 -16.54 -5.62
N LYS A 304 5.52 -16.92 -6.70
CA LYS A 304 5.69 -18.19 -7.46
C LYS A 304 6.03 -17.92 -8.90
#